data_47a0c70e3b11d01a7edec851c4629a60
#
_entry.id   47a0c70e3b11d01a7edec851c4629a60
#
_cell.length_a   1.000
_cell.length_b   1.000
_cell.length_c   1.000
_cell.angle_alpha   90.00
_cell.angle_beta   90.00
_cell.angle_gamma   90.00
#
_symmetry.space_group_name_H-M   'P 1'
#
loop_
_entity.id
_entity.type
_entity.pdbx_description
1 polymer ?
#
loop_
_entity_poly.entity_id
_entity_poly.type
_entity_poly.pdbx_seq_one_letter_code
_entity_poly.pdbx_strand_id
1 'polypeptide(L)'
;GILFQKGALYSSLTVLENVALPLIEHVGLARPLAERLARSKLGLVGLPAGAGDKYPASLSGGMVKRAALARALALDANILFLDEPTAGLDPIGAASFDQLILTLRNALGLTVFLVTHDLDTLYTICDRVAVLANQKVLINDGIEAVERFKHPWIQEYFHGPRGRAAAQATGASSQETQP
;
A
#
# COMPACT_ATOMS: atom_id res chain seq x y z
N GLY A 1 -11.73 1.90 -0.53
CA GLY A 1 -10.86 2.49 0.51
C GLY A 1 -9.75 3.30 -0.10
N ILE A 2 -9.25 4.30 0.62
CA ILE A 2 -8.18 5.19 0.14
C ILE A 2 -7.11 5.32 1.22
N LEU A 3 -5.85 5.12 0.83
CA LEU A 3 -4.67 5.42 1.62
C LEU A 3 -3.90 6.56 0.97
N PHE A 4 -3.80 7.70 1.64
CA PHE A 4 -3.04 8.85 1.19
C PHE A 4 -1.56 8.74 1.57
N GLN A 5 -0.69 9.41 0.82
CA GLN A 5 0.77 9.36 0.97
C GLN A 5 1.25 9.55 2.42
N LYS A 6 0.69 10.50 3.18
CA LYS A 6 1.03 10.76 4.58
C LYS A 6 0.10 10.05 5.58
N GLY A 7 -0.74 9.10 5.11
CA GLY A 7 -1.74 8.39 5.92
C GLY A 7 -2.98 9.20 6.25
N ALA A 8 -2.91 10.52 6.34
CA ALA A 8 -4.01 11.44 6.62
C ALA A 8 -4.89 11.03 7.84
N LEU A 9 -4.26 10.54 8.90
CA LEU A 9 -4.93 10.27 10.17
C LEU A 9 -5.28 11.59 10.88
N TYR A 10 -6.43 11.63 11.53
CA TYR A 10 -6.80 12.74 12.39
C TYR A 10 -5.91 12.77 13.64
N SER A 11 -5.14 13.82 13.81
CA SER A 11 -4.15 13.96 14.90
C SER A 11 -4.80 14.06 16.29
N SER A 12 -6.04 14.52 16.36
CA SER A 12 -6.82 14.65 17.61
C SER A 12 -7.53 13.37 18.04
N LEU A 13 -7.50 12.33 17.21
CA LEU A 13 -8.09 11.02 17.49
C LEU A 13 -7.01 9.99 17.74
N THR A 14 -7.27 9.02 18.61
CA THR A 14 -6.43 7.83 18.74
C THR A 14 -6.44 7.03 17.43
N VAL A 15 -5.50 6.11 17.30
CA VAL A 15 -5.44 5.20 16.14
C VAL A 15 -6.72 4.36 16.04
N LEU A 16 -7.22 3.87 17.14
CA LEU A 16 -8.47 3.12 17.19
C LEU A 16 -9.66 3.95 16.72
N GLU A 17 -9.78 5.18 17.20
CA GLU A 17 -10.84 6.11 16.81
C GLU A 17 -10.75 6.47 15.33
N ASN A 18 -9.54 6.67 14.78
CA ASN A 18 -9.33 6.89 13.35
C ASN A 18 -9.89 5.75 12.50
N VAL A 19 -9.68 4.50 12.92
CA VAL A 19 -10.16 3.32 12.18
C VAL A 19 -11.65 3.07 12.42
N ALA A 20 -12.17 3.39 13.60
CA ALA A 20 -13.60 3.26 13.94
C ALA A 20 -14.47 4.34 13.27
N LEU A 21 -13.90 5.51 13.01
CA LEU A 21 -14.65 6.68 12.49
C LEU A 21 -15.49 6.37 11.25
N PRO A 22 -14.97 5.75 10.18
CA PRO A 22 -15.78 5.40 9.01
C PRO A 22 -16.97 4.50 9.34
N LEU A 23 -16.83 3.58 10.29
CA LEU A 23 -17.88 2.68 10.72
C LEU A 23 -19.01 3.41 11.47
N ILE A 24 -18.65 4.44 12.23
CA ILE A 24 -19.61 5.28 12.96
C ILE A 24 -20.32 6.21 11.98
N GLU A 25 -19.57 6.94 11.16
CA GLU A 25 -20.09 8.03 10.31
C GLU A 25 -20.87 7.52 9.09
N HIS A 26 -20.41 6.43 8.46
CA HIS A 26 -21.02 5.95 7.21
C HIS A 26 -21.96 4.75 7.41
N VAL A 27 -21.69 3.90 8.40
CA VAL A 27 -22.53 2.71 8.67
C VAL A 27 -23.51 2.96 9.84
N GLY A 28 -23.24 3.97 10.65
CA GLY A 28 -24.08 4.30 11.82
C GLY A 28 -23.92 3.32 13.00
N LEU A 29 -22.77 2.63 13.08
CA LEU A 29 -22.54 1.67 14.17
C LEU A 29 -22.36 2.39 15.51
N ALA A 30 -22.90 1.82 16.57
CA ALA A 30 -22.60 2.25 17.93
C ALA A 30 -21.10 2.14 18.22
N ARG A 31 -20.53 3.16 18.90
CA ARG A 31 -19.07 3.26 19.17
C ARG A 31 -18.45 1.95 19.71
N PRO A 32 -19.03 1.23 20.71
CA PRO A 32 -18.40 0.01 21.21
C PRO A 32 -18.26 -1.10 20.16
N LEU A 33 -19.20 -1.18 19.21
CA LEU A 33 -19.14 -2.15 18.13
C LEU A 33 -18.12 -1.71 17.06
N ALA A 34 -18.13 -0.44 16.69
CA ALA A 34 -17.16 0.13 15.74
C ALA A 34 -15.72 -0.04 16.23
N GLU A 35 -15.45 0.21 17.51
CA GLU A 35 -14.13 0.03 18.12
C GLU A 35 -13.69 -1.45 18.16
N ARG A 36 -14.58 -2.39 18.40
CA ARG A 36 -14.25 -3.83 18.31
C ARG A 36 -13.84 -4.23 16.90
N LEU A 37 -14.58 -3.80 15.89
CA LEU A 37 -14.25 -4.04 14.47
C LEU A 37 -12.95 -3.35 14.09
N ALA A 38 -12.74 -2.11 14.52
CA ALA A 38 -11.51 -1.36 14.29
C ALA A 38 -10.28 -2.08 14.90
N ARG A 39 -10.38 -2.67 16.10
CA ARG A 39 -9.29 -3.48 16.69
C ARG A 39 -8.96 -4.69 15.82
N SER A 40 -9.95 -5.35 15.24
CA SER A 40 -9.72 -6.46 14.29
C SER A 40 -8.99 -5.97 13.03
N LYS A 41 -9.35 -4.79 12.48
CA LYS A 41 -8.66 -4.20 11.34
C LYS A 41 -7.22 -3.80 11.67
N LEU A 42 -6.96 -3.29 12.87
CA LEU A 42 -5.59 -3.00 13.33
C LEU A 42 -4.74 -4.27 13.45
N GLY A 43 -5.32 -5.36 13.95
CA GLY A 43 -4.66 -6.67 13.96
C GLY A 43 -4.37 -7.20 12.56
N LEU A 44 -5.30 -7.02 11.61
CA LEU A 44 -5.18 -7.47 10.22
C LEU A 44 -3.97 -6.82 9.51
N VAL A 45 -3.65 -5.58 9.83
CA VAL A 45 -2.48 -4.88 9.29
C VAL A 45 -1.20 -5.07 10.12
N GLY A 46 -1.23 -5.95 11.12
CA GLY A 46 -0.07 -6.31 11.94
C GLY A 46 0.36 -5.22 12.94
N LEU A 47 -0.55 -4.38 13.40
CA LEU A 47 -0.27 -3.45 14.48
C LEU A 47 -0.41 -4.13 15.84
N PRO A 48 0.49 -3.87 16.81
CA PRO A 48 0.38 -4.43 18.16
C PRO A 48 -0.86 -3.91 18.90
N ALA A 49 -1.43 -4.72 19.78
CA ALA A 49 -2.68 -4.43 20.48
C ALA A 49 -2.71 -3.03 21.13
N GLY A 50 -1.61 -2.60 21.74
CA GLY A 50 -1.53 -1.27 22.40
C GLY A 50 -1.38 -0.09 21.42
N ALA A 51 -1.24 -0.33 20.12
CA ALA A 51 -1.12 0.78 19.14
C ALA A 51 -2.45 1.54 18.99
N GLY A 52 -3.57 0.88 19.19
CA GLY A 52 -4.89 1.48 19.05
C GLY A 52 -5.13 2.66 19.99
N ASP A 53 -4.56 2.61 21.17
CA ASP A 53 -4.77 3.62 22.23
C ASP A 53 -3.79 4.81 22.10
N LYS A 54 -2.87 4.77 21.15
CA LYS A 54 -1.92 5.86 20.89
C LYS A 54 -2.49 6.88 19.91
N TYR A 55 -1.95 8.09 19.96
CA TYR A 55 -2.17 9.11 18.95
C TYR A 55 -1.21 8.94 17.77
N PRO A 56 -1.57 9.36 16.55
CA PRO A 56 -0.71 9.25 15.37
C PRO A 56 0.70 9.78 15.55
N ALA A 57 0.87 10.88 16.29
CA ALA A 57 2.18 11.49 16.58
C ALA A 57 3.13 10.58 17.38
N SER A 58 2.62 9.55 18.06
CA SER A 58 3.42 8.61 18.85
C SER A 58 3.77 7.33 18.08
N LEU A 59 3.46 7.27 16.80
CA LEU A 59 3.72 6.12 15.94
C LEU A 59 4.96 6.33 15.07
N SER A 60 5.65 5.24 14.71
CA SER A 60 6.62 5.27 13.61
C SER A 60 5.92 5.49 12.26
N GLY A 61 6.66 5.95 11.24
CA GLY A 61 6.11 6.15 9.89
C GLY A 61 5.42 4.90 9.33
N GLY A 62 6.02 3.73 9.49
CA GLY A 62 5.43 2.46 9.08
C GLY A 62 4.15 2.11 9.85
N MET A 63 4.10 2.40 11.15
CA MET A 63 2.87 2.22 11.94
C MET A 63 1.75 3.17 11.50
N VAL A 64 2.07 4.43 11.17
CA VAL A 64 1.11 5.39 10.60
C VAL A 64 0.51 4.86 9.31
N LYS A 65 1.34 4.34 8.39
CA LYS A 65 0.90 3.76 7.12
C LYS A 65 -0.02 2.55 7.36
N ARG A 66 0.34 1.65 8.26
CA ARG A 66 -0.50 0.48 8.64
C ARG A 66 -1.83 0.90 9.26
N ALA A 67 -1.84 1.88 10.14
CA ALA A 67 -3.08 2.42 10.72
C ALA A 67 -3.99 3.06 9.67
N ALA A 68 -3.42 3.81 8.72
CA ALA A 68 -4.15 4.40 7.61
C ALA A 68 -4.71 3.33 6.65
N LEU A 69 -3.96 2.24 6.42
CA LEU A 69 -4.45 1.08 5.67
C LEU A 69 -5.61 0.39 6.38
N ALA A 70 -5.52 0.19 7.71
CA ALA A 70 -6.63 -0.35 8.50
C ALA A 70 -7.89 0.51 8.38
N ARG A 71 -7.76 1.85 8.40
CA ARG A 71 -8.88 2.77 8.17
C ARG A 71 -9.45 2.65 6.76
N ALA A 72 -8.61 2.52 5.74
CA ALA A 72 -9.04 2.34 4.36
C ALA A 72 -9.82 1.03 4.17
N LEU A 73 -9.51 0.01 4.97
CA LEU A 73 -10.18 -1.29 4.98
C LEU A 73 -11.38 -1.37 5.95
N ALA A 74 -11.69 -0.30 6.69
CA ALA A 74 -12.72 -0.34 7.74
C ALA A 74 -14.11 -0.72 7.21
N LEU A 75 -14.44 -0.26 6.00
CA LEU A 75 -15.75 -0.47 5.37
C LEU A 75 -15.81 -1.71 4.44
N ASP A 76 -14.86 -2.61 4.53
CA ASP A 76 -14.77 -3.82 3.67
C ASP A 76 -14.89 -3.52 2.17
N ALA A 77 -14.28 -2.42 1.72
CA ALA A 77 -14.31 -2.01 0.33
C ALA A 77 -13.55 -3.00 -0.57
N ASN A 78 -14.13 -3.39 -1.70
CA ASN A 78 -13.51 -4.30 -2.67
C ASN A 78 -12.38 -3.66 -3.48
N ILE A 79 -12.31 -2.32 -3.49
CA ILE A 79 -11.30 -1.55 -4.23
C ILE A 79 -10.52 -0.70 -3.24
N LEU A 80 -9.19 -0.78 -3.35
CA LEU A 80 -8.25 -0.04 -2.52
C LEU A 80 -7.38 0.86 -3.39
N PHE A 81 -7.45 2.17 -3.16
CA PHE A 81 -6.58 3.16 -3.80
C PHE A 81 -5.43 3.50 -2.84
N LEU A 82 -4.20 3.38 -3.32
CA LEU A 82 -2.99 3.64 -2.56
C LEU A 82 -2.15 4.71 -3.27
N ASP A 83 -1.89 5.80 -2.57
CA ASP A 83 -1.05 6.89 -3.06
C ASP A 83 0.30 6.86 -2.36
N GLU A 84 1.36 6.49 -3.09
CA GLU A 84 2.74 6.38 -2.60
C GLU A 84 2.84 5.64 -1.24
N PRO A 85 2.36 4.39 -1.16
CA PRO A 85 2.17 3.72 0.13
C PRO A 85 3.49 3.46 0.86
N THR A 86 4.60 3.24 0.15
CA THR A 86 5.93 2.96 0.72
C THR A 86 6.78 4.22 0.90
N ALA A 87 6.34 5.37 0.40
CA ALA A 87 7.11 6.62 0.49
C ALA A 87 7.45 6.99 1.94
N GLY A 88 8.74 7.27 2.18
CA GLY A 88 9.27 7.64 3.50
C GLY A 88 9.50 6.47 4.46
N LEU A 89 9.36 5.23 4.00
CA LEU A 89 9.79 4.05 4.73
C LEU A 89 11.25 3.71 4.37
N ASP A 90 11.94 3.05 5.30
CA ASP A 90 13.20 2.41 4.98
C ASP A 90 12.96 1.17 4.07
N PRO A 91 13.99 0.66 3.37
CA PRO A 91 13.80 -0.44 2.41
C PRO A 91 13.16 -1.71 3.00
N ILE A 92 13.50 -2.04 4.25
CA ILE A 92 12.92 -3.23 4.92
C ILE A 92 11.45 -2.98 5.25
N GLY A 93 11.12 -1.79 5.73
CA GLY A 93 9.76 -1.36 6.01
C GLY A 93 8.90 -1.29 4.76
N ALA A 94 9.45 -0.81 3.63
CA ALA A 94 8.79 -0.77 2.33
C ALA A 94 8.46 -2.19 1.83
N ALA A 95 9.44 -3.08 1.78
CA ALA A 95 9.24 -4.47 1.39
C ALA A 95 8.21 -5.19 2.27
N SER A 96 8.27 -4.98 3.61
CA SER A 96 7.28 -5.52 4.54
C SER A 96 5.86 -4.97 4.29
N PHE A 97 5.75 -3.70 3.87
CA PHE A 97 4.46 -3.11 3.55
C PHE A 97 3.88 -3.64 2.24
N ASP A 98 4.72 -3.84 1.21
CA ASP A 98 4.32 -4.46 -0.06
C ASP A 98 3.82 -5.89 0.15
N GLN A 99 4.52 -6.69 0.95
CA GLN A 99 4.07 -8.05 1.30
C GLN A 99 2.75 -8.04 2.07
N LEU A 100 2.53 -7.06 2.93
CA LEU A 100 1.24 -6.89 3.60
C LEU A 100 0.12 -6.60 2.59
N ILE A 101 0.34 -5.69 1.63
CA ILE A 101 -0.64 -5.39 0.56
C ILE A 101 -0.96 -6.65 -0.24
N LEU A 102 0.05 -7.42 -0.67
CA LEU A 102 -0.15 -8.68 -1.39
C LEU A 102 -0.98 -9.68 -0.59
N THR A 103 -0.64 -9.86 0.69
CA THR A 103 -1.36 -10.77 1.58
C THR A 103 -2.82 -10.38 1.71
N LEU A 104 -3.09 -9.09 1.94
CA LEU A 104 -4.45 -8.57 2.07
C LEU A 104 -5.24 -8.66 0.76
N ARG A 105 -4.60 -8.32 -0.37
CA ARG A 105 -5.20 -8.45 -1.70
C ARG A 105 -5.67 -9.88 -1.94
N ASN A 106 -4.82 -10.85 -1.70
CA ASN A 106 -5.12 -12.26 -1.95
C ASN A 106 -6.14 -12.83 -0.94
N ALA A 107 -6.00 -12.49 0.34
CA ALA A 107 -6.89 -13.02 1.38
C ALA A 107 -8.30 -12.42 1.32
N LEU A 108 -8.43 -11.17 0.90
CA LEU A 108 -9.70 -10.44 0.87
C LEU A 108 -10.29 -10.27 -0.54
N GLY A 109 -9.59 -10.74 -1.60
CA GLY A 109 -10.03 -10.60 -2.99
C GLY A 109 -10.08 -9.14 -3.46
N LEU A 110 -9.16 -8.29 -3.00
CA LEU A 110 -9.18 -6.86 -3.31
C LEU A 110 -8.67 -6.56 -4.70
N THR A 111 -9.29 -5.57 -5.35
CA THR A 111 -8.68 -4.85 -6.47
C THR A 111 -7.88 -3.68 -5.92
N VAL A 112 -6.57 -3.65 -6.18
CA VAL A 112 -5.68 -2.58 -5.72
C VAL A 112 -5.29 -1.69 -6.88
N PHE A 113 -5.55 -0.40 -6.75
CA PHE A 113 -5.06 0.66 -7.64
C PHE A 113 -3.97 1.44 -6.90
N LEU A 114 -2.74 1.41 -7.42
CA LEU A 114 -1.56 1.95 -6.77
C LEU A 114 -0.96 3.06 -7.63
N VAL A 115 -0.65 4.18 -7.01
CA VAL A 115 0.20 5.24 -7.60
C VAL A 115 1.55 5.18 -6.90
N THR A 116 2.61 4.97 -7.64
CA THR A 116 3.98 4.96 -7.11
C THR A 116 5.02 5.30 -8.18
N HIS A 117 6.18 5.72 -7.73
CA HIS A 117 7.41 5.83 -8.54
C HIS A 117 8.51 4.87 -8.03
N ASP A 118 8.16 3.94 -7.16
CA ASP A 118 9.10 2.95 -6.61
C ASP A 118 9.11 1.70 -7.50
N LEU A 119 10.27 1.41 -8.09
CA LEU A 119 10.45 0.27 -8.99
C LEU A 119 10.31 -1.06 -8.26
N ASP A 120 10.82 -1.18 -7.02
CA ASP A 120 10.73 -2.41 -6.25
C ASP A 120 9.27 -2.76 -5.98
N THR A 121 8.45 -1.77 -5.60
CA THR A 121 7.00 -1.91 -5.46
C THR A 121 6.33 -2.33 -6.78
N LEU A 122 6.69 -1.70 -7.93
CA LEU A 122 6.12 -2.06 -9.23
C LEU A 122 6.38 -3.52 -9.60
N TYR A 123 7.62 -4.00 -9.43
CA TYR A 123 7.98 -5.40 -9.72
C TYR A 123 7.37 -6.39 -8.74
N THR A 124 7.19 -5.99 -7.48
CA THR A 124 6.77 -6.92 -6.42
C THR A 124 5.26 -7.14 -6.41
N ILE A 125 4.44 -6.09 -6.59
CA ILE A 125 3.00 -6.18 -6.30
C ILE A 125 2.09 -5.85 -7.48
N CYS A 126 2.61 -5.29 -8.59
CA CYS A 126 1.78 -4.88 -9.72
C CYS A 126 1.63 -5.98 -10.77
N ASP A 127 0.40 -6.35 -11.11
CA ASP A 127 0.10 -7.22 -12.23
C ASP A 127 0.11 -6.44 -13.57
N ARG A 128 -0.25 -5.16 -13.52
CA ARG A 128 -0.30 -4.24 -14.68
C ARG A 128 0.19 -2.87 -14.26
N VAL A 129 0.87 -2.20 -15.19
CA VAL A 129 1.42 -0.85 -14.99
C VAL A 129 0.90 0.08 -16.09
N ALA A 130 0.33 1.20 -15.66
CA ALA A 130 -0.07 2.30 -16.55
C ALA A 130 0.94 3.44 -16.42
N VAL A 131 1.57 3.82 -17.52
CA VAL A 131 2.52 4.95 -17.55
C VAL A 131 1.81 6.19 -18.05
N LEU A 132 1.83 7.24 -17.21
CA LEU A 132 1.25 8.54 -17.54
C LEU A 132 2.36 9.52 -17.95
N ALA A 133 2.26 10.08 -19.12
CA ALA A 133 3.10 11.19 -19.56
C ALA A 133 2.32 12.07 -20.54
N ASN A 134 2.67 13.36 -20.61
CA ASN A 134 2.02 14.32 -21.49
C ASN A 134 0.48 14.34 -21.36
N GLN A 135 -0.03 14.21 -20.13
CA GLN A 135 -1.46 14.18 -19.79
C GLN A 135 -2.24 13.03 -20.45
N LYS A 136 -1.55 11.95 -20.79
CA LYS A 136 -2.13 10.75 -21.43
C LYS A 136 -1.54 9.48 -20.81
N VAL A 137 -2.31 8.40 -20.88
CA VAL A 137 -1.77 7.06 -20.66
C VAL A 137 -1.01 6.65 -21.92
N LEU A 138 0.31 6.47 -21.80
CA LEU A 138 1.16 6.02 -22.92
C LEU A 138 1.01 4.54 -23.19
N ILE A 139 0.96 3.76 -22.14
CA ILE A 139 0.82 2.29 -22.16
C ILE A 139 0.15 1.84 -20.86
N ASN A 140 -0.62 0.76 -20.94
CA ASN A 140 -1.18 0.06 -19.79
C ASN A 140 -1.11 -1.44 -20.06
N ASP A 141 -0.09 -2.11 -19.52
CA ASP A 141 0.16 -3.52 -19.77
C ASP A 141 0.95 -4.15 -18.61
N GLY A 142 1.30 -5.45 -18.73
CA GLY A 142 2.25 -6.10 -17.83
C GLY A 142 3.61 -5.42 -17.84
N ILE A 143 4.37 -5.54 -16.74
CA ILE A 143 5.61 -4.81 -16.54
C ILE A 143 6.64 -5.06 -17.66
N GLU A 144 6.77 -6.30 -18.15
CA GLU A 144 7.69 -6.65 -19.24
C GLU A 144 7.35 -5.94 -20.56
N ALA A 145 6.05 -5.74 -20.87
CA ALA A 145 5.63 -5.02 -22.07
C ALA A 145 5.91 -3.52 -21.93
N VAL A 146 5.71 -2.98 -20.71
CA VAL A 146 6.02 -1.59 -20.37
C VAL A 146 7.52 -1.31 -20.52
N GLU A 147 8.38 -2.19 -20.01
CA GLU A 147 9.85 -2.06 -20.15
C GLU A 147 10.33 -2.01 -21.60
N ARG A 148 9.68 -2.80 -22.47
CA ARG A 148 10.04 -2.85 -23.91
C ARG A 148 9.45 -1.71 -24.70
N PHE A 149 8.59 -0.88 -24.12
CA PHE A 149 7.91 0.20 -24.81
C PHE A 149 8.91 1.29 -25.22
N LYS A 150 8.95 1.63 -26.51
CA LYS A 150 9.91 2.56 -27.10
C LYS A 150 9.55 4.02 -26.82
N HIS A 151 9.72 4.44 -25.58
CA HIS A 151 9.59 5.84 -25.16
C HIS A 151 10.82 6.25 -24.36
N PRO A 152 11.50 7.38 -24.64
CA PRO A 152 12.78 7.74 -24.01
C PRO A 152 12.73 7.74 -22.50
N TRP A 153 11.69 8.33 -21.89
CA TRP A 153 11.53 8.37 -20.44
C TRP A 153 11.36 6.97 -19.82
N ILE A 154 10.59 6.09 -20.47
CA ILE A 154 10.37 4.71 -19.98
C ILE A 154 11.68 3.94 -20.02
N GLN A 155 12.43 4.06 -21.13
CA GLN A 155 13.72 3.39 -21.27
C GLN A 155 14.73 3.88 -20.21
N GLU A 156 14.78 5.17 -19.94
CA GLU A 156 15.63 5.73 -18.89
C GLU A 156 15.19 5.27 -17.50
N TYR A 157 13.89 5.23 -17.22
CA TYR A 157 13.33 4.86 -15.94
C TYR A 157 13.61 3.38 -15.59
N PHE A 158 13.31 2.46 -16.49
CA PHE A 158 13.48 1.03 -16.26
C PHE A 158 14.91 0.52 -16.49
N HIS A 159 15.64 1.04 -17.47
CA HIS A 159 16.99 0.59 -17.82
C HIS A 159 18.11 1.50 -17.29
N GLY A 160 17.78 2.54 -16.57
CA GLY A 160 18.72 3.34 -15.80
C GLY A 160 19.36 2.56 -14.65
N PRO A 161 20.32 3.15 -13.91
CA PRO A 161 21.03 2.44 -12.84
C PRO A 161 20.12 1.85 -11.76
N ARG A 162 19.04 2.54 -11.40
CA ARG A 162 18.06 2.09 -10.39
C ARG A 162 17.15 0.99 -10.93
N GLY A 163 16.68 1.11 -12.18
CA GLY A 163 15.84 0.10 -12.81
C GLY A 163 16.54 -1.26 -12.94
N ARG A 164 17.81 -1.25 -13.33
CA ARG A 164 18.61 -2.49 -13.39
C ARG A 164 18.81 -3.15 -12.04
N ALA A 165 18.99 -2.39 -10.96
CA ALA A 165 19.13 -2.94 -9.62
C ALA A 165 17.83 -3.60 -9.14
N ALA A 166 16.68 -2.97 -9.35
CA ALA A 166 15.36 -3.49 -8.99
C ALA A 166 15.02 -4.79 -9.75
N ALA A 167 15.23 -4.80 -11.08
CA ALA A 167 15.00 -5.99 -11.92
C ALA A 167 15.87 -7.19 -11.50
N GLN A 168 17.13 -6.96 -11.14
CA GLN A 168 18.03 -8.01 -10.66
C GLN A 168 17.61 -8.58 -9.31
N ALA A 169 17.13 -7.75 -8.38
CA ALA A 169 16.66 -8.19 -7.07
C ALA A 169 15.45 -9.12 -7.19
N THR A 170 14.53 -8.83 -8.11
CA THR A 170 13.31 -9.63 -8.34
C THR A 170 13.61 -10.93 -9.09
N GLY A 171 14.54 -10.91 -10.06
CA GLY A 171 15.00 -12.09 -10.80
C GLY A 171 15.78 -13.11 -9.92
N ALA A 172 16.53 -12.64 -8.94
CA ALA A 172 17.24 -13.49 -8.00
C ALA A 172 16.27 -14.28 -7.09
N SER A 173 15.16 -13.69 -6.71
CA SER A 173 14.13 -14.35 -5.88
C SER A 173 13.42 -15.51 -6.59
N SER A 174 13.39 -15.52 -7.92
CA SER A 174 12.73 -16.57 -8.71
C SER A 174 13.59 -17.81 -8.92
N GLN A 175 14.90 -17.76 -8.64
CA GLN A 175 15.82 -18.90 -8.80
C GLN A 175 16.08 -19.71 -7.51
N GLU A 176 15.75 -19.15 -6.33
CA GLU A 176 15.95 -19.86 -5.05
C GLU A 176 14.79 -20.77 -4.63
N THR A 177 13.72 -20.89 -5.42
CA THR A 177 12.54 -21.71 -5.10
C THR A 177 12.42 -22.96 -6.00
N GLN A 178 13.52 -23.61 -6.35
CA GLN A 178 13.48 -24.98 -6.87
C GLN A 178 14.22 -25.93 -5.90
N PRO A 179 13.54 -26.99 -5.46
CA PRO A 179 14.05 -27.98 -4.53
C PRO A 179 15.16 -28.85 -5.13
#